data_88a4925565e308d575e419981b590235
#
_entry.id   88a4925565e308d575e419981b590235
#
_cell.length_a   1.000
_cell.length_b   1.000
_cell.length_c   1.000
_cell.angle_alpha   90.00
_cell.angle_beta   90.00
_cell.angle_gamma   90.00
#
_symmetry.space_group_name_H-M   'P 1'
#
loop_
_entity.id
_entity.type
_entity.pdbx_description
1 polymer ?
#
loop_
_entity_poly.entity_id
_entity_poly.type
_entity_poly.pdbx_seq_one_letter_code
_entity_poly.pdbx_strand_id
1 'polypeptide(L)'
;MTSCAEWREAPDVMAFLDRQLADENSDMVDVGRTVLAAEFPPGLQATRVLSAIGSGERTNKAIAARSGLKDTPLARSLETLRTAKRMVAVERPVSLRPRNDPHYRVADPYLRFWLRFIGPSLPDIARGRPDLAFARVQESWADYRRRAVEPLVRESLERIEATEPALAGVGVVGAYWTRTGDVEVDLVGVDWWPDAHQVAVTGSIKWREQAPFDRRDLAALAVHRSHIPGAESSRLIAVSRSGCATADIDRAYGPADLVGAWR
;
A
#
# COMPACT_ATOMS: atom_id res chain seq x y z
N MET A 1 -1.02 -19.30 -15.09
CA MET A 1 -2.10 -18.87 -16.02
C MET A 1 -3.49 -19.34 -15.61
N THR A 2 -3.63 -20.37 -14.79
CA THR A 2 -4.89 -20.90 -14.26
C THR A 2 -5.66 -19.91 -13.38
N SER A 3 -4.98 -19.19 -12.51
CA SER A 3 -5.62 -18.29 -11.52
C SER A 3 -6.38 -17.08 -12.14
N CYS A 4 -5.98 -16.62 -13.35
CA CYS A 4 -6.71 -15.54 -14.04
C CYS A 4 -8.06 -15.98 -14.61
N ALA A 5 -8.20 -17.24 -15.03
CA ALA A 5 -9.47 -17.79 -15.49
C ALA A 5 -10.42 -18.00 -14.30
N GLU A 6 -9.91 -18.60 -13.23
CA GLU A 6 -10.68 -18.84 -12.00
C GLU A 6 -11.15 -17.56 -11.31
N TRP A 7 -10.37 -16.47 -11.40
CA TRP A 7 -10.80 -15.14 -10.96
C TRP A 7 -12.04 -14.64 -11.71
N ARG A 8 -12.08 -14.82 -13.03
CA ARG A 8 -13.21 -14.39 -13.86
C ARG A 8 -14.50 -15.17 -13.59
N GLU A 9 -14.38 -16.41 -13.11
CA GLU A 9 -15.50 -17.29 -12.79
C GLU A 9 -16.00 -17.11 -11.35
N ALA A 10 -15.25 -16.44 -10.51
CA ALA A 10 -15.65 -16.21 -9.14
C ALA A 10 -16.65 -15.03 -9.04
N PRO A 11 -17.71 -15.14 -8.23
CA PRO A 11 -18.70 -14.09 -8.08
C PRO A 11 -18.11 -12.82 -7.44
N ASP A 12 -17.11 -12.98 -6.57
CA ASP A 12 -16.38 -11.88 -5.92
C ASP A 12 -14.99 -12.33 -5.43
N VAL A 13 -14.23 -11.39 -4.88
CA VAL A 13 -12.88 -11.64 -4.38
C VAL A 13 -12.85 -12.63 -3.21
N MET A 14 -13.86 -12.62 -2.34
CA MET A 14 -13.89 -13.51 -1.18
C MET A 14 -14.15 -14.96 -1.60
N ALA A 15 -15.09 -15.18 -2.51
CA ALA A 15 -15.33 -16.51 -3.07
C ALA A 15 -14.13 -17.06 -3.86
N PHE A 16 -13.38 -16.18 -4.53
CA PHE A 16 -12.13 -16.55 -5.18
C PHE A 16 -11.07 -16.98 -4.14
N LEU A 17 -10.86 -16.16 -3.11
CA LEU A 17 -9.86 -16.43 -2.06
C LEU A 17 -10.19 -17.69 -1.28
N ASP A 18 -11.45 -17.93 -0.95
CA ASP A 18 -11.89 -19.15 -0.25
C ASP A 18 -11.51 -20.41 -1.03
N ARG A 19 -11.82 -20.43 -2.35
CA ARG A 19 -11.43 -21.54 -3.22
C ARG A 19 -9.92 -21.73 -3.33
N GLN A 20 -9.17 -20.64 -3.51
CA GLN A 20 -7.72 -20.71 -3.66
C GLN A 20 -7.02 -21.20 -2.39
N LEU A 21 -7.50 -20.79 -1.23
CA LEU A 21 -6.95 -21.22 0.07
C LEU A 21 -7.31 -22.68 0.41
N ALA A 22 -8.42 -23.19 -0.14
CA ALA A 22 -8.85 -24.57 0.08
C ALA A 22 -7.93 -25.61 -0.60
N ASP A 23 -7.17 -25.20 -1.62
CA ASP A 23 -6.21 -26.06 -2.33
C ASP A 23 -4.77 -25.63 -2.01
N GLU A 24 -4.03 -26.47 -1.29
CA GLU A 24 -2.63 -26.21 -0.94
C GLU A 24 -1.68 -26.13 -2.16
N ASN A 25 -2.10 -26.66 -3.30
CA ASN A 25 -1.37 -26.64 -4.56
C ASN A 25 -1.88 -25.54 -5.52
N SER A 26 -2.81 -24.70 -5.10
CA SER A 26 -3.25 -23.57 -5.90
C SER A 26 -2.07 -22.64 -6.21
N ASP A 27 -2.10 -21.99 -7.38
CA ASP A 27 -1.09 -20.98 -7.76
C ASP A 27 -0.94 -19.91 -6.67
N MET A 28 -2.04 -19.54 -6.01
CA MET A 28 -2.03 -18.54 -4.96
C MET A 28 -1.27 -18.98 -3.70
N VAL A 29 -1.27 -20.25 -3.36
CA VAL A 29 -0.55 -20.79 -2.20
C VAL A 29 0.88 -21.16 -2.56
N ASP A 30 1.10 -21.83 -3.68
CA ASP A 30 2.38 -22.44 -4.03
C ASP A 30 3.41 -21.47 -4.61
N VAL A 31 3.01 -20.53 -5.46
CA VAL A 31 3.94 -19.61 -6.13
C VAL A 31 4.75 -18.79 -5.11
N GLY A 32 4.12 -18.25 -4.08
CA GLY A 32 4.83 -17.47 -3.06
C GLY A 32 5.82 -18.31 -2.26
N ARG A 33 5.48 -19.55 -1.94
CA ARG A 33 6.38 -20.50 -1.28
C ARG A 33 7.60 -20.80 -2.15
N THR A 34 7.37 -21.10 -3.41
CA THR A 34 8.42 -21.41 -4.40
C THR A 34 9.35 -20.24 -4.64
N VAL A 35 8.80 -19.03 -4.85
CA VAL A 35 9.59 -17.80 -5.04
C VAL A 35 10.46 -17.51 -3.81
N LEU A 36 9.91 -17.59 -2.60
CA LEU A 36 10.67 -17.32 -1.39
C LEU A 36 11.75 -18.40 -1.14
N ALA A 37 11.47 -19.65 -1.42
CA ALA A 37 12.46 -20.73 -1.28
C ALA A 37 13.61 -20.57 -2.29
N ALA A 38 13.34 -20.16 -3.52
CA ALA A 38 14.34 -19.91 -4.54
C ALA A 38 15.22 -18.67 -4.23
N GLU A 39 14.61 -17.63 -3.67
CA GLU A 39 15.30 -16.35 -3.42
C GLU A 39 16.07 -16.32 -2.09
N PHE A 40 15.67 -17.13 -1.11
CA PHE A 40 16.22 -17.10 0.24
C PHE A 40 16.65 -18.48 0.72
N PRO A 41 17.97 -18.71 0.85
CA PRO A 41 18.47 -19.90 1.57
C PRO A 41 17.92 -19.95 3.00
N PRO A 42 17.74 -21.16 3.57
CA PRO A 42 17.30 -21.33 4.94
C PRO A 42 18.16 -20.54 5.93
N GLY A 43 17.51 -19.85 6.88
CA GLY A 43 18.20 -19.11 7.95
C GLY A 43 18.65 -17.70 7.58
N LEU A 44 18.38 -17.22 6.37
CA LEU A 44 18.78 -15.85 5.98
C LEU A 44 17.99 -14.80 6.78
N GLN A 45 18.70 -13.86 7.41
CA GLN A 45 18.09 -12.79 8.23
C GLN A 45 17.12 -11.91 7.43
N ALA A 46 17.39 -11.71 6.13
CA ALA A 46 16.53 -10.94 5.24
C ALA A 46 15.10 -11.50 5.14
N THR A 47 14.91 -12.84 5.26
CA THR A 47 13.57 -13.46 5.29
C THR A 47 12.75 -12.99 6.48
N ARG A 48 13.37 -12.87 7.66
CA ARG A 48 12.70 -12.39 8.88
C ARG A 48 12.27 -10.94 8.73
N VAL A 49 13.10 -10.09 8.10
CA VAL A 49 12.80 -8.69 7.81
C VAL A 49 11.66 -8.59 6.79
N LEU A 50 11.72 -9.38 5.70
CA LEU A 50 10.66 -9.41 4.69
C LEU A 50 9.33 -9.86 5.29
N SER A 51 9.33 -10.88 6.16
CA SER A 51 8.13 -11.35 6.87
C SER A 51 7.56 -10.27 7.80
N ALA A 52 8.42 -9.51 8.50
CA ALA A 52 7.99 -8.41 9.35
C ALA A 52 7.31 -7.30 8.51
N ILE A 53 7.89 -6.92 7.37
CA ILE A 53 7.28 -5.94 6.45
C ILE A 53 5.97 -6.49 5.87
N GLY A 54 5.95 -7.76 5.47
CA GLY A 54 4.77 -8.44 4.94
C GLY A 54 3.61 -8.51 5.93
N SER A 55 3.90 -8.64 7.23
CA SER A 55 2.88 -8.57 8.28
C SER A 55 2.32 -7.17 8.55
N GLY A 56 2.89 -6.11 7.89
CA GLY A 56 2.38 -4.75 7.96
C GLY A 56 3.29 -3.75 8.71
N GLU A 57 4.46 -4.18 9.19
CA GLU A 57 5.40 -3.28 9.83
C GLU A 57 6.08 -2.39 8.78
N ARG A 58 6.04 -1.06 8.99
CA ARG A 58 6.51 -0.08 7.98
C ARG A 58 7.75 0.70 8.42
N THR A 59 7.99 0.85 9.71
CA THR A 59 9.09 1.66 10.24
C THR A 59 10.28 0.80 10.67
N ASN A 60 11.48 1.36 10.64
CA ASN A 60 12.69 0.67 11.14
C ASN A 60 12.47 0.10 12.55
N LYS A 61 11.87 0.90 13.45
CA LYS A 61 11.62 0.48 14.84
C LYS A 61 10.67 -0.73 14.91
N ALA A 62 9.56 -0.69 14.18
CA ALA A 62 8.58 -1.77 14.19
C ALA A 62 9.13 -3.05 13.52
N ILE A 63 9.83 -2.91 12.39
CA ILE A 63 10.50 -4.02 11.70
C ILE A 63 11.58 -4.65 12.59
N ALA A 64 12.38 -3.84 13.28
CA ALA A 64 13.38 -4.32 14.24
C ALA A 64 12.75 -5.15 15.36
N ALA A 65 11.69 -4.62 15.97
CA ALA A 65 10.99 -5.29 17.06
C ALA A 65 10.42 -6.65 16.61
N ARG A 66 9.79 -6.71 15.43
CA ARG A 66 9.15 -7.93 14.94
C ARG A 66 10.15 -8.95 14.37
N SER A 67 11.18 -8.51 13.67
CA SER A 67 12.20 -9.39 13.09
C SER A 67 13.21 -9.88 14.14
N GLY A 68 13.33 -9.18 15.28
CA GLY A 68 14.35 -9.42 16.30
C GLY A 68 15.76 -9.03 15.86
N LEU A 69 15.89 -8.25 14.76
CA LEU A 69 17.15 -7.71 14.26
C LEU A 69 17.27 -6.23 14.61
N LYS A 70 18.49 -5.79 14.95
CA LYS A 70 18.77 -4.40 15.27
C LYS A 70 19.91 -3.87 14.40
N ASP A 71 19.97 -2.54 14.28
CA ASP A 71 21.11 -1.81 13.73
C ASP A 71 21.69 -2.38 12.42
N THR A 72 22.98 -2.76 12.42
CA THR A 72 23.70 -3.19 11.22
C THR A 72 23.10 -4.43 10.53
N PRO A 73 22.68 -5.51 11.21
CA PRO A 73 21.96 -6.63 10.57
C PRO A 73 20.65 -6.24 9.90
N LEU A 74 19.87 -5.36 10.53
CA LEU A 74 18.63 -4.86 9.97
C LEU A 74 18.90 -4.01 8.71
N ALA A 75 19.82 -3.04 8.81
CA ALA A 75 20.16 -2.15 7.70
C ALA A 75 20.67 -2.95 6.48
N ARG A 76 21.54 -3.94 6.71
CA ARG A 76 22.05 -4.83 5.65
C ARG A 76 20.93 -5.65 5.01
N SER A 77 20.02 -6.19 5.81
CA SER A 77 18.88 -6.97 5.30
C SER A 77 17.93 -6.10 4.48
N LEU A 78 17.61 -4.89 4.95
CA LEU A 78 16.79 -3.92 4.22
C LEU A 78 17.44 -3.52 2.89
N GLU A 79 18.74 -3.26 2.89
CA GLU A 79 19.48 -2.92 1.68
C GLU A 79 19.47 -4.08 0.67
N THR A 80 19.71 -5.32 1.12
CA THR A 80 19.61 -6.51 0.26
C THR A 80 18.22 -6.67 -0.35
N LEU A 81 17.16 -6.53 0.47
CA LEU A 81 15.78 -6.65 0.01
C LEU A 81 15.38 -5.55 -0.99
N ARG A 82 15.94 -4.34 -0.82
CA ARG A 82 15.66 -3.20 -1.68
C ARG A 82 16.40 -3.27 -3.01
N THR A 83 17.70 -3.50 -2.98
CA THR A 83 18.59 -3.36 -4.16
C THR A 83 18.80 -4.66 -4.91
N ALA A 84 19.24 -5.71 -4.21
CA ALA A 84 19.57 -6.98 -4.85
C ALA A 84 18.30 -7.79 -5.19
N LYS A 85 17.33 -7.85 -4.27
CA LYS A 85 16.11 -8.65 -4.45
C LYS A 85 14.94 -7.86 -5.04
N ARG A 86 14.92 -6.54 -4.90
CA ARG A 86 13.84 -5.64 -5.33
C ARG A 86 12.45 -6.03 -4.77
N MET A 87 12.43 -6.70 -3.62
CA MET A 87 11.21 -7.17 -2.97
C MET A 87 10.60 -6.13 -2.04
N VAL A 88 11.38 -5.11 -1.65
CA VAL A 88 10.94 -4.05 -0.75
C VAL A 88 11.06 -2.69 -1.44
N ALA A 89 9.96 -1.96 -1.45
CA ALA A 89 9.92 -0.55 -1.82
C ALA A 89 10.09 0.32 -0.58
N VAL A 90 10.76 1.46 -0.77
CA VAL A 90 10.99 2.46 0.26
C VAL A 90 10.27 3.74 -0.12
N GLU A 91 9.41 4.21 0.74
CA GLU A 91 8.70 5.47 0.60
C GLU A 91 9.30 6.49 1.59
N ARG A 92 9.37 7.75 1.18
CA ARG A 92 9.77 8.87 2.02
C ARG A 92 8.69 9.92 2.03
N PRO A 93 8.52 10.67 3.13
CA PRO A 93 7.49 11.70 3.18
C PRO A 93 7.80 12.81 2.16
N VAL A 94 6.79 13.13 1.34
CA VAL A 94 6.88 14.12 0.27
C VAL A 94 6.46 15.50 0.80
N SER A 95 7.34 16.48 0.69
CA SER A 95 7.08 17.90 1.04
C SER A 95 8.23 18.78 0.52
N LEU A 96 8.10 20.11 0.62
CA LEU A 96 9.19 21.05 0.31
C LEU A 96 10.40 20.94 1.25
N ARG A 97 10.27 20.21 2.34
CA ARG A 97 11.35 19.93 3.31
C ARG A 97 11.48 18.42 3.50
N PRO A 98 12.17 17.74 2.56
CA PRO A 98 12.27 16.28 2.61
C PRO A 98 12.93 15.81 3.91
N ARG A 99 12.42 14.73 4.46
CA ARG A 99 12.89 14.10 5.70
C ARG A 99 13.27 12.65 5.44
N ASN A 100 14.25 12.17 6.19
CA ASN A 100 14.69 10.78 6.06
C ASN A 100 14.02 9.89 7.11
N ASP A 101 12.69 9.78 7.05
CA ASP A 101 11.89 8.87 7.88
C ASP A 101 11.23 7.82 6.95
N PRO A 102 11.97 6.81 6.49
CA PRO A 102 11.45 5.89 5.47
C PRO A 102 10.38 4.96 6.02
N HIS A 103 9.36 4.73 5.22
CA HIS A 103 8.45 3.60 5.35
C HIS A 103 8.81 2.52 4.33
N TYR A 104 8.64 1.27 4.74
CA TYR A 104 8.93 0.09 3.94
C TYR A 104 7.64 -0.67 3.61
N ARG A 105 7.53 -1.17 2.40
CA ARG A 105 6.46 -2.09 2.00
C ARG A 105 6.99 -3.18 1.09
N VAL A 106 6.31 -4.30 1.04
CA VAL A 106 6.57 -5.32 0.01
C VAL A 106 6.21 -4.71 -1.35
N ALA A 107 7.12 -4.79 -2.32
CA ALA A 107 6.97 -4.14 -3.62
C ALA A 107 5.90 -4.83 -4.47
N ASP A 108 5.97 -6.15 -4.56
CA ASP A 108 5.03 -6.96 -5.33
C ASP A 108 3.69 -7.11 -4.60
N PRO A 109 2.53 -6.79 -5.25
CA PRO A 109 1.21 -6.87 -4.60
C PRO A 109 0.78 -8.28 -4.20
N TYR A 110 1.12 -9.30 -5.03
CA TYR A 110 0.80 -10.69 -4.71
C TYR A 110 1.63 -11.17 -3.51
N LEU A 111 2.94 -10.92 -3.52
CA LEU A 111 3.82 -11.31 -2.42
C LEU A 111 3.46 -10.58 -1.12
N ARG A 112 2.97 -9.34 -1.20
CA ARG A 112 2.45 -8.60 -0.04
C ARG A 112 1.23 -9.29 0.56
N PHE A 113 0.27 -9.74 -0.27
CA PHE A 113 -0.89 -10.51 0.17
C PHE A 113 -0.45 -11.86 0.76
N TRP A 114 0.44 -12.56 0.06
CA TRP A 114 0.95 -13.87 0.47
C TRP A 114 1.62 -13.82 1.84
N LEU A 115 2.55 -12.88 2.06
CA LEU A 115 3.26 -12.71 3.33
C LEU A 115 2.34 -12.28 4.48
N ARG A 116 1.25 -11.57 4.15
CA ARG A 116 0.27 -11.14 5.17
C ARG A 116 -0.63 -12.27 5.63
N PHE A 117 -1.11 -13.11 4.71
CA PHE A 117 -2.19 -14.05 4.98
C PHE A 117 -1.82 -15.51 4.75
N ILE A 118 -1.17 -15.83 3.65
CA ILE A 118 -0.94 -17.22 3.24
C ILE A 118 0.25 -17.81 3.97
N GLY A 119 1.41 -17.17 3.91
CA GLY A 119 2.63 -17.68 4.54
C GLY A 119 2.45 -18.05 6.01
N PRO A 120 1.89 -17.17 6.86
CA PRO A 120 1.58 -17.48 8.25
C PRO A 120 0.55 -18.60 8.44
N SER A 121 -0.28 -18.87 7.43
CA SER A 121 -1.36 -19.86 7.47
C SER A 121 -1.02 -21.21 6.84
N LEU A 122 0.17 -21.35 6.23
CA LEU A 122 0.59 -22.61 5.61
C LEU A 122 0.47 -23.85 6.55
N PRO A 123 0.81 -23.77 7.84
CA PRO A 123 0.61 -24.91 8.75
C PRO A 123 -0.86 -25.29 8.92
N ASP A 124 -1.78 -24.33 8.87
CA ASP A 124 -3.22 -24.60 8.98
C ASP A 124 -3.74 -25.21 7.69
N ILE A 125 -3.38 -24.67 6.53
CA ILE A 125 -3.74 -25.20 5.21
C ILE A 125 -3.25 -26.66 5.07
N ALA A 126 -2.00 -26.92 5.38
CA ALA A 126 -1.41 -28.28 5.30
C ALA A 126 -2.07 -29.29 6.24
N ARG A 127 -2.75 -28.84 7.31
CA ARG A 127 -3.53 -29.70 8.22
C ARG A 127 -5.00 -29.84 7.79
N GLY A 128 -5.37 -29.35 6.60
CA GLY A 128 -6.73 -29.38 6.11
C GLY A 128 -7.66 -28.36 6.81
N ARG A 129 -7.12 -27.26 7.33
CA ARG A 129 -7.87 -26.17 7.98
C ARG A 129 -7.72 -24.84 7.23
N PRO A 130 -8.04 -24.80 5.91
CA PRO A 130 -8.04 -23.56 5.15
C PRO A 130 -9.04 -22.53 5.67
N ASP A 131 -10.11 -22.98 6.35
CA ASP A 131 -11.10 -22.15 7.01
C ASP A 131 -10.47 -21.13 7.98
N LEU A 132 -9.41 -21.51 8.70
CA LEU A 132 -8.70 -20.60 9.59
C LEU A 132 -7.89 -19.55 8.83
N ALA A 133 -7.31 -19.91 7.70
CA ALA A 133 -6.63 -18.97 6.82
C ALA A 133 -7.61 -17.95 6.24
N PHE A 134 -8.75 -18.42 5.74
CA PHE A 134 -9.80 -17.56 5.19
C PHE A 134 -10.41 -16.62 6.24
N ALA A 135 -10.68 -17.10 7.45
CA ALA A 135 -11.17 -16.27 8.55
C ALA A 135 -10.22 -15.09 8.85
N ARG A 136 -8.89 -15.31 8.85
CA ARG A 136 -7.89 -14.23 9.03
C ARG A 136 -7.94 -13.20 7.90
N VAL A 137 -8.19 -13.65 6.67
CA VAL A 137 -8.38 -12.73 5.53
C VAL A 137 -9.61 -11.89 5.77
N GLN A 138 -10.76 -12.49 6.07
CA GLN A 138 -12.02 -11.78 6.30
C GLN A 138 -11.91 -10.73 7.41
N GLU A 139 -11.31 -11.08 8.53
CA GLU A 139 -11.12 -10.21 9.70
C GLU A 139 -10.29 -8.96 9.37
N SER A 140 -9.23 -9.10 8.57
CA SER A 140 -8.28 -8.02 8.31
C SER A 140 -8.42 -7.41 6.91
N TRP A 141 -9.38 -7.87 6.09
CA TRP A 141 -9.49 -7.49 4.67
C TRP A 141 -9.65 -5.99 4.45
N ALA A 142 -10.50 -5.35 5.22
CA ALA A 142 -10.77 -3.92 5.06
C ALA A 142 -9.50 -3.08 5.31
N ASP A 143 -8.76 -3.39 6.38
CA ASP A 143 -7.51 -2.71 6.73
C ASP A 143 -6.39 -3.00 5.74
N TYR A 144 -6.26 -4.26 5.30
CA TYR A 144 -5.30 -4.63 4.28
C TYR A 144 -5.56 -3.89 2.97
N ARG A 145 -6.79 -3.93 2.46
CA ARG A 145 -7.18 -3.33 1.19
C ARG A 145 -6.99 -1.82 1.18
N ARG A 146 -7.32 -1.14 2.28
CA ARG A 146 -7.11 0.31 2.42
C ARG A 146 -5.66 0.71 2.13
N ARG A 147 -4.69 -0.04 2.69
CA ARG A 147 -3.27 0.22 2.45
C ARG A 147 -2.76 -0.34 1.12
N ALA A 148 -3.36 -1.43 0.66
CA ALA A 148 -2.93 -2.08 -0.58
C ALA A 148 -3.23 -1.23 -1.81
N VAL A 149 -4.29 -0.43 -1.77
CA VAL A 149 -4.70 0.43 -2.88
C VAL A 149 -3.85 1.71 -3.02
N GLU A 150 -3.26 2.22 -1.93
CA GLU A 150 -2.55 3.49 -1.95
C GLU A 150 -1.48 3.63 -3.05
N PRO A 151 -0.57 2.66 -3.27
CA PRO A 151 0.41 2.78 -4.34
C PRO A 151 -0.23 2.80 -5.73
N LEU A 152 -1.31 2.02 -5.93
CA LEU A 152 -2.03 1.99 -7.20
C LEU A 152 -2.73 3.32 -7.48
N VAL A 153 -3.32 3.92 -6.44
CA VAL A 153 -3.93 5.25 -6.55
C VAL A 153 -2.90 6.30 -6.96
N ARG A 154 -1.74 6.33 -6.28
CA ARG A 154 -0.67 7.30 -6.59
C ARG A 154 -0.19 7.14 -8.02
N GLU A 155 0.09 5.91 -8.45
CA GLU A 155 0.51 5.63 -9.82
C GLU A 155 -0.59 5.98 -10.85
N SER A 156 -1.85 5.71 -10.55
CA SER A 156 -2.97 6.11 -11.43
C SER A 156 -3.04 7.64 -11.59
N LEU A 157 -2.87 8.39 -10.49
CA LEU A 157 -2.88 9.86 -10.56
C LEU A 157 -1.67 10.40 -11.35
N GLU A 158 -0.48 9.82 -11.19
CA GLU A 158 0.70 10.19 -11.98
C GLU A 158 0.49 9.91 -13.48
N ARG A 159 -0.24 8.85 -13.85
CA ARG A 159 -0.52 8.52 -15.26
C ARG A 159 -1.47 9.49 -15.94
N ILE A 160 -2.41 10.09 -15.21
CA ILE A 160 -3.40 11.02 -15.77
C ILE A 160 -3.03 12.49 -15.56
N GLU A 161 -1.93 12.79 -14.87
CA GLU A 161 -1.57 14.16 -14.46
C GLU A 161 -1.51 15.16 -15.63
N ALA A 162 -0.97 14.72 -16.77
CA ALA A 162 -0.84 15.56 -17.97
C ALA A 162 -2.17 16.00 -18.59
N THR A 163 -3.26 15.27 -18.34
CA THR A 163 -4.58 15.50 -18.92
C THR A 163 -5.63 15.95 -17.91
N GLU A 164 -5.32 15.87 -16.61
CA GLU A 164 -6.27 16.19 -15.53
C GLU A 164 -5.96 17.57 -14.93
N PRO A 165 -6.81 18.61 -15.18
CA PRO A 165 -6.53 19.97 -14.72
C PRO A 165 -6.36 20.10 -13.19
N ALA A 166 -7.03 19.24 -12.41
CA ALA A 166 -6.89 19.24 -10.96
C ALA A 166 -5.50 18.79 -10.49
N LEU A 167 -4.72 18.13 -11.35
CA LEU A 167 -3.35 17.71 -11.10
C LEU A 167 -2.29 18.60 -11.76
N ALA A 168 -2.68 19.74 -12.33
CA ALA A 168 -1.72 20.66 -12.97
C ALA A 168 -0.59 21.05 -12.02
N GLY A 169 0.66 20.91 -12.47
CA GLY A 169 1.87 21.15 -11.68
C GLY A 169 2.32 19.99 -10.78
N VAL A 170 1.70 18.81 -10.92
CA VAL A 170 2.14 17.58 -10.27
C VAL A 170 3.09 16.85 -11.22
N GLY A 171 4.24 16.42 -10.76
CA GLY A 171 5.15 15.51 -11.46
C GLY A 171 5.36 14.22 -10.69
N VAL A 172 5.15 14.26 -9.36
CA VAL A 172 5.27 13.08 -8.49
C VAL A 172 4.16 13.09 -7.45
N VAL A 173 3.54 11.94 -7.21
CA VAL A 173 2.55 11.74 -6.15
C VAL A 173 3.08 10.80 -5.07
N GLY A 174 3.22 11.29 -3.86
CA GLY A 174 3.63 10.50 -2.71
C GLY A 174 2.67 10.63 -1.54
N ALA A 175 3.16 10.36 -0.35
CA ALA A 175 2.47 10.57 0.91
C ALA A 175 3.32 11.44 1.84
N TYR A 176 2.69 11.96 2.89
CA TYR A 176 3.38 12.68 3.93
C TYR A 176 3.05 12.09 5.30
N TRP A 177 4.05 12.06 6.17
CA TRP A 177 3.86 11.70 7.58
C TRP A 177 4.88 12.44 8.47
N THR A 178 4.50 12.66 9.70
CA THR A 178 5.42 13.18 10.72
C THR A 178 6.24 12.04 11.35
N ARG A 179 7.36 12.38 11.93
CA ARG A 179 8.25 11.40 12.60
C ARG A 179 7.56 10.65 13.74
N THR A 180 6.63 11.32 14.42
CA THR A 180 5.82 10.76 15.51
C THR A 180 4.67 9.90 15.00
N GLY A 181 4.28 10.05 13.73
CA GLY A 181 3.18 9.31 13.10
C GLY A 181 1.79 9.83 13.47
N ASP A 182 1.70 10.99 14.14
CA ASP A 182 0.46 11.65 14.52
C ASP A 182 -0.25 12.36 13.36
N VAL A 183 0.50 12.69 12.30
CA VAL A 183 -0.06 13.20 11.04
C VAL A 183 0.38 12.28 9.91
N GLU A 184 -0.58 11.76 9.16
CA GLU A 184 -0.36 11.01 7.91
C GLU A 184 -1.33 11.55 6.85
N VAL A 185 -0.81 11.84 5.65
CA VAL A 185 -1.59 12.29 4.49
C VAL A 185 -1.30 11.36 3.32
N ASP A 186 -2.33 10.74 2.79
CA ASP A 186 -2.23 9.64 1.82
C ASP A 186 -1.68 10.10 0.47
N LEU A 187 -1.99 11.37 0.08
CA LEU A 187 -1.66 11.95 -1.22
C LEU A 187 -1.05 13.34 -1.06
N VAL A 188 0.17 13.51 -1.56
CA VAL A 188 0.84 14.80 -1.72
C VAL A 188 1.45 14.82 -3.11
N GLY A 189 0.96 15.73 -3.96
CA GLY A 189 1.47 15.93 -5.32
C GLY A 189 2.41 17.13 -5.35
N VAL A 190 3.65 16.90 -5.83
CA VAL A 190 4.69 17.91 -5.98
C VAL A 190 5.16 17.99 -7.42
N ASP A 191 5.77 19.13 -7.80
CA ASP A 191 6.32 19.36 -9.15
C ASP A 191 7.50 18.45 -9.46
N TRP A 192 8.38 18.21 -8.49
CA TRP A 192 9.57 17.39 -8.61
C TRP A 192 9.92 16.68 -7.29
N TRP A 193 10.70 15.61 -7.34
CA TRP A 193 11.19 14.90 -6.17
C TRP A 193 12.64 14.40 -6.41
N PRO A 194 13.57 14.55 -5.43
CA PRO A 194 13.36 15.02 -4.04
C PRO A 194 13.38 16.55 -3.84
N ASP A 195 13.77 17.31 -4.83
CA ASP A 195 13.98 18.78 -4.72
C ASP A 195 12.72 19.54 -5.19
N ALA A 196 11.60 19.31 -4.50
CA ALA A 196 10.32 19.95 -4.78
C ALA A 196 10.33 21.45 -4.47
N HIS A 197 9.73 22.23 -5.38
CA HIS A 197 9.56 23.69 -5.22
C HIS A 197 8.10 24.06 -4.91
N GLN A 198 7.15 23.17 -5.26
CA GLN A 198 5.73 23.42 -5.07
C GLN A 198 5.01 22.13 -4.62
N VAL A 199 4.11 22.28 -3.64
CA VAL A 199 3.06 21.29 -3.34
C VAL A 199 1.81 21.72 -4.08
N ALA A 200 1.49 21.05 -5.18
CA ALA A 200 0.36 21.38 -6.03
C ALA A 200 -0.97 20.83 -5.51
N VAL A 201 -0.91 19.62 -4.90
CA VAL A 201 -2.09 18.86 -4.48
C VAL A 201 -1.87 18.22 -3.12
N THR A 202 -2.90 18.19 -2.30
CA THR A 202 -2.99 17.42 -1.05
C THR A 202 -4.30 16.61 -1.08
N GLY A 203 -4.26 15.33 -0.70
CA GLY A 203 -5.45 14.50 -0.80
C GLY A 203 -5.52 13.37 0.21
N SER A 204 -6.69 12.75 0.27
CA SER A 204 -6.95 11.58 1.12
C SER A 204 -7.61 10.45 0.35
N ILE A 205 -7.25 9.22 0.70
CA ILE A 205 -7.80 7.98 0.14
C ILE A 205 -8.77 7.36 1.14
N LYS A 206 -10.05 7.25 0.75
CA LYS A 206 -11.10 6.60 1.56
C LYS A 206 -11.66 5.39 0.81
N TRP A 207 -10.97 4.25 0.96
CA TRP A 207 -11.33 3.00 0.27
C TRP A 207 -12.36 2.19 1.07
N ARG A 208 -13.45 2.84 1.47
CA ARG A 208 -14.58 2.27 2.22
C ARG A 208 -15.64 1.74 1.25
N GLU A 209 -16.40 0.71 1.64
CA GLU A 209 -17.43 0.13 0.76
C GLU A 209 -18.73 0.92 0.73
N GLN A 210 -19.15 1.46 1.87
CA GLN A 210 -20.48 2.05 2.04
C GLN A 210 -20.46 3.50 2.53
N ALA A 211 -19.29 4.06 2.83
CA ALA A 211 -19.19 5.43 3.33
C ALA A 211 -18.38 6.29 2.36
N PRO A 212 -19.03 7.25 1.66
CA PRO A 212 -18.33 8.17 0.78
C PRO A 212 -17.38 9.09 1.56
N PHE A 213 -16.51 9.77 0.84
CA PHE A 213 -15.73 10.88 1.39
C PHE A 213 -16.70 12.01 1.76
N ASP A 214 -16.68 12.49 3.00
CA ASP A 214 -17.63 13.45 3.54
C ASP A 214 -16.97 14.72 4.10
N ARG A 215 -17.77 15.63 4.67
CA ARG A 215 -17.29 16.87 5.27
C ARG A 215 -16.35 16.64 6.47
N ARG A 216 -16.46 15.56 7.19
CA ARG A 216 -15.55 15.24 8.32
C ARG A 216 -14.20 14.82 7.78
N ASP A 217 -14.18 14.02 6.70
CA ASP A 217 -12.94 13.64 6.00
C ASP A 217 -12.24 14.88 5.43
N LEU A 218 -13.02 15.81 4.84
CA LEU A 218 -12.48 17.06 4.32
C LEU A 218 -11.89 17.96 5.43
N ALA A 219 -12.60 18.11 6.54
CA ALA A 219 -12.09 18.88 7.68
C ALA A 219 -10.78 18.28 8.25
N ALA A 220 -10.71 16.96 8.38
CA ALA A 220 -9.48 16.28 8.79
C ALA A 220 -8.34 16.48 7.79
N LEU A 221 -8.62 16.38 6.48
CA LEU A 221 -7.63 16.65 5.44
C LEU A 221 -7.11 18.09 5.48
N ALA A 222 -8.00 19.08 5.67
CA ALA A 222 -7.62 20.48 5.79
C ALA A 222 -6.71 20.75 7.00
N VAL A 223 -6.99 20.10 8.14
CA VAL A 223 -6.13 20.16 9.33
C VAL A 223 -4.78 19.52 9.02
N HIS A 224 -4.74 18.33 8.44
CA HIS A 224 -3.50 17.63 8.13
C HIS A 224 -2.67 18.39 7.08
N ARG A 225 -3.30 19.06 6.10
CA ARG A 225 -2.62 19.90 5.11
C ARG A 225 -1.76 20.98 5.77
N SER A 226 -2.24 21.60 6.85
CA SER A 226 -1.49 22.67 7.54
C SER A 226 -0.16 22.20 8.19
N HIS A 227 0.04 20.88 8.33
CA HIS A 227 1.28 20.29 8.80
C HIS A 227 2.30 19.99 7.69
N ILE A 228 1.91 20.13 6.43
CA ILE A 228 2.78 19.86 5.28
C ILE A 228 3.46 21.16 4.85
N PRO A 229 4.79 21.28 4.95
CA PRO A 229 5.48 22.49 4.51
C PRO A 229 5.19 22.83 3.04
N GLY A 230 4.67 24.03 2.80
CA GLY A 230 4.36 24.54 1.47
C GLY A 230 3.04 24.06 0.85
N ALA A 231 2.18 23.41 1.63
CA ALA A 231 0.89 22.89 1.12
C ALA A 231 -0.30 23.85 1.36
N GLU A 232 -0.09 25.04 1.90
CA GLU A 232 -1.14 25.96 2.34
C GLU A 232 -2.13 26.29 1.22
N SER A 233 -1.64 26.44 -0.01
CA SER A 233 -2.41 26.77 -1.20
C SER A 233 -2.66 25.57 -2.14
N SER A 234 -2.27 24.37 -1.74
CA SER A 234 -2.46 23.17 -2.54
C SER A 234 -3.94 22.86 -2.75
N ARG A 235 -4.30 22.37 -3.94
CA ARG A 235 -5.64 21.87 -4.22
C ARG A 235 -5.95 20.65 -3.36
N LEU A 236 -7.21 20.53 -2.91
CA LEU A 236 -7.67 19.40 -2.14
C LEU A 236 -8.36 18.39 -3.05
N ILE A 237 -7.87 17.15 -3.05
CA ILE A 237 -8.48 16.06 -3.80
C ILE A 237 -8.89 14.91 -2.89
N ALA A 238 -9.91 14.16 -3.30
CA ALA A 238 -10.33 12.94 -2.66
C ALA A 238 -10.24 11.76 -3.62
N VAL A 239 -9.82 10.61 -3.12
CA VAL A 239 -9.99 9.34 -3.82
C VAL A 239 -10.90 8.46 -2.97
N SER A 240 -12.07 8.10 -3.50
CA SER A 240 -13.06 7.36 -2.73
C SER A 240 -13.70 6.25 -3.56
N ARG A 241 -13.78 5.04 -2.97
CA ARG A 241 -14.44 3.90 -3.62
C ARG A 241 -15.94 4.09 -3.74
N SER A 242 -16.57 4.70 -2.75
CA SER A 242 -18.03 4.87 -2.65
C SER A 242 -18.51 6.29 -2.96
N GLY A 243 -17.66 7.10 -3.62
CA GLY A 243 -18.00 8.44 -4.06
C GLY A 243 -17.68 9.54 -3.04
N CYS A 244 -18.10 10.76 -3.35
CA CYS A 244 -17.87 11.96 -2.57
C CYS A 244 -19.20 12.66 -2.26
N ALA A 245 -19.45 12.95 -0.99
CA ALA A 245 -20.67 13.60 -0.48
C ALA A 245 -20.47 15.07 -0.11
N THR A 246 -19.33 15.69 -0.49
CA THR A 246 -19.08 17.14 -0.31
C THR A 246 -18.70 17.78 -1.63
N ALA A 247 -19.17 19.01 -1.86
CA ALA A 247 -18.82 19.81 -3.02
C ALA A 247 -17.58 20.70 -2.79
N ASP A 248 -17.14 20.82 -1.54
CA ASP A 248 -16.07 21.73 -1.12
C ASP A 248 -14.67 21.10 -1.32
N ILE A 249 -14.51 20.29 -2.36
CA ILE A 249 -13.26 19.66 -2.76
C ILE A 249 -12.99 19.95 -4.23
N ASP A 250 -11.73 20.19 -4.60
CA ASP A 250 -11.38 20.58 -5.98
C ASP A 250 -11.65 19.45 -6.97
N ARG A 251 -11.39 18.20 -6.57
CA ARG A 251 -11.68 17.02 -7.41
C ARG A 251 -11.83 15.75 -6.57
N ALA A 252 -12.78 14.91 -6.94
CA ALA A 252 -12.94 13.56 -6.40
C ALA A 252 -12.76 12.52 -7.51
N TYR A 253 -12.01 11.47 -7.21
CA TYR A 253 -11.75 10.33 -8.11
C TYR A 253 -12.38 9.07 -7.55
N GLY A 254 -12.98 8.28 -8.44
CA GLY A 254 -13.53 6.96 -8.14
C GLY A 254 -12.74 5.82 -8.79
N PRO A 255 -13.17 4.56 -8.60
CA PRO A 255 -12.51 3.40 -9.21
C PRO A 255 -12.42 3.45 -10.74
N ALA A 256 -13.43 4.04 -11.40
CA ALA A 256 -13.46 4.15 -12.87
C ALA A 256 -12.36 5.08 -13.39
N ASP A 257 -12.13 6.22 -12.71
CA ASP A 257 -11.05 7.16 -13.05
C ASP A 257 -9.69 6.48 -12.93
N LEU A 258 -9.48 5.73 -11.84
CA LEU A 258 -8.21 5.03 -11.58
C LEU A 258 -7.95 3.92 -12.60
N VAL A 259 -8.95 3.10 -12.92
CA VAL A 259 -8.82 2.04 -13.95
C VAL A 259 -8.63 2.65 -15.35
N GLY A 260 -9.27 3.79 -15.62
CA GLY A 260 -9.09 4.55 -16.86
C GLY A 260 -7.62 4.96 -17.12
N ALA A 261 -6.85 5.22 -16.08
CA ALA A 261 -5.44 5.57 -16.15
C ALA A 261 -4.51 4.49 -16.74
N TRP A 262 -5.01 3.26 -16.86
CA TRP A 262 -4.24 2.09 -17.32
C TRP A 262 -4.61 1.59 -18.72
N ARG A 263 -5.46 2.34 -19.44
CA ARG A 263 -5.97 2.00 -20.78
C ARG A 263 -5.24 2.71 -21.90
#